data_4cb4ecdd8b8e5a6e2680755b7035cca4
#
_entry.id   4cb4ecdd8b8e5a6e2680755b7035cca4
#
_cell.length_a   1.000
_cell.length_b   1.000
_cell.length_c   1.000
_cell.angle_alpha   90.00
_cell.angle_beta   90.00
_cell.angle_gamma   90.00
#
_symmetry.space_group_name_H-M   'P 1'
#
loop_
_entity.id
_entity.type
_entity.pdbx_description
1 polymer ?
#
loop_
_entity_poly.entity_id
_entity_poly.type
_entity_poly.pdbx_seq_one_letter_code
_entity_poly.pdbx_strand_id
1 'polypeptide(L)'
;MSKAKCIMVQGTMSGAGKSLLCAALCRIFAQDGYRVAPFKSQNMALNSFVTRDGLEMGRAQVVQAQAAGIEPDVRMNPILLKPSSDVGSQVIVNGEVRGQMPAAAYFKMKRALIPEILSAYNSLAETVDIIVIEGAGSPAEINLKADDIVNMGLARLVDAPVLLAGDIDRGGVFAQLYGTVALLELSLIHISE
;
A
#
# COMPACT_ATOMS: atom_id res chain seq x y z
N MET A 1 2.25 -25.12 -4.07
CA MET A 1 2.90 -24.23 -3.09
C MET A 1 1.80 -23.49 -2.34
N SER A 2 1.91 -23.27 -1.03
CA SER A 2 0.94 -22.45 -0.29
C SER A 2 1.08 -20.99 -0.77
N LYS A 3 -0.07 -20.31 -0.94
CA LYS A 3 -0.08 -18.88 -1.26
C LYS A 3 0.64 -18.10 -0.14
N ALA A 4 1.45 -17.10 -0.48
CA ALA A 4 2.13 -16.26 0.50
C ALA A 4 1.14 -15.73 1.56
N LYS A 5 1.56 -15.67 2.81
CA LYS A 5 0.82 -14.97 3.85
C LYS A 5 0.93 -13.46 3.64
N CYS A 6 -0.01 -12.68 4.14
CA CYS A 6 0.09 -11.24 4.08
C CYS A 6 -0.35 -10.59 5.39
N ILE A 7 0.12 -9.38 5.61
CA ILE A 7 -0.31 -8.47 6.68
C ILE A 7 -0.32 -7.04 6.14
N MET A 8 -1.33 -6.27 6.48
CA MET A 8 -1.48 -4.90 5.99
C MET A 8 -1.40 -3.90 7.14
N VAL A 9 -0.57 -2.88 6.99
CA VAL A 9 -0.49 -1.74 7.92
C VAL A 9 -1.29 -0.58 7.34
N GLN A 10 -2.34 -0.18 8.03
CA GLN A 10 -3.10 1.03 7.75
C GLN A 10 -2.87 2.05 8.87
N GLY A 11 -3.17 3.31 8.64
CA GLY A 11 -2.99 4.36 9.63
C GLY A 11 -4.24 5.20 9.81
N THR A 12 -4.43 5.76 10.99
CA THR A 12 -5.52 6.71 11.26
C THR A 12 -5.38 8.00 10.45
N MET A 13 -4.19 8.26 9.91
CA MET A 13 -3.87 9.47 9.12
C MET A 13 -2.62 9.27 8.27
N SER A 14 -2.37 10.20 7.35
CA SER A 14 -1.05 10.33 6.70
C SER A 14 0.00 10.67 7.75
N GLY A 15 1.21 10.11 7.62
CA GLY A 15 2.29 10.35 8.58
C GLY A 15 2.20 9.55 9.89
N ALA A 16 1.22 8.66 10.08
CA ALA A 16 1.10 7.79 11.27
C ALA A 16 2.18 6.69 11.38
N GLY A 17 3.26 6.76 10.61
CA GLY A 17 4.38 5.81 10.71
C GLY A 17 4.22 4.53 9.90
N LYS A 18 3.20 4.38 9.05
CA LYS A 18 2.95 3.16 8.25
C LYS A 18 4.18 2.65 7.52
N SER A 19 4.88 3.52 6.79
CA SER A 19 6.04 3.13 5.97
C SER A 19 7.20 2.60 6.84
N LEU A 20 7.42 3.19 8.02
CA LEU A 20 8.42 2.73 8.97
C LEU A 20 8.04 1.37 9.57
N LEU A 21 6.78 1.19 9.96
CA LEU A 21 6.28 -0.08 10.47
C LEU A 21 6.38 -1.19 9.42
N CYS A 22 6.04 -0.91 8.16
CA CYS A 22 6.21 -1.87 7.07
C CYS A 22 7.68 -2.24 6.86
N ALA A 23 8.60 -1.26 6.90
CA ALA A 23 10.03 -1.54 6.80
C ALA A 23 10.53 -2.39 7.96
N ALA A 24 10.09 -2.10 9.19
CA ALA A 24 10.43 -2.88 10.38
C ALA A 24 9.91 -4.33 10.27
N LEU A 25 8.65 -4.54 9.88
CA LEU A 25 8.08 -5.87 9.67
C LEU A 25 8.82 -6.63 8.57
N CYS A 26 9.13 -5.99 7.44
CA CYS A 26 9.95 -6.58 6.38
C CYS A 26 11.30 -7.06 6.94
N ARG A 27 11.96 -6.23 7.75
CA ARG A 27 13.25 -6.57 8.36
C ARG A 27 13.13 -7.71 9.36
N ILE A 28 12.14 -7.67 10.25
CA ILE A 28 11.93 -8.69 11.29
C ILE A 28 11.68 -10.05 10.64
N PHE A 29 10.72 -10.15 9.74
CA PHE A 29 10.40 -11.41 9.07
C PHE A 29 11.57 -11.94 8.23
N ALA A 30 12.35 -11.06 7.60
CA ALA A 30 13.56 -11.48 6.89
C ALA A 30 14.64 -12.04 7.86
N GLN A 31 14.80 -11.44 9.05
CA GLN A 31 15.69 -11.94 10.09
C GLN A 31 15.23 -13.29 10.67
N ASP A 32 13.91 -13.52 10.70
CA ASP A 32 13.31 -14.79 11.10
C ASP A 32 13.43 -15.88 10.00
N GLY A 33 14.07 -15.56 8.86
CA GLY A 33 14.36 -16.49 7.79
C GLY A 33 13.28 -16.64 6.72
N TYR A 34 12.24 -15.80 6.73
CA TYR A 34 11.21 -15.79 5.68
C TYR A 34 11.67 -14.97 4.47
N ARG A 35 11.23 -15.39 3.28
CA ARG A 35 11.29 -14.56 2.07
C ARG A 35 10.17 -13.54 2.15
N VAL A 36 10.50 -12.26 2.18
CA VAL A 36 9.54 -11.18 2.42
C VAL A 36 9.60 -10.15 1.31
N ALA A 37 8.45 -9.66 0.88
CA ALA A 37 8.38 -8.49 0.00
C ALA A 37 7.40 -7.45 0.54
N PRO A 38 7.70 -6.15 0.39
CA PRO A 38 6.73 -5.08 0.62
C PRO A 38 5.76 -5.00 -0.56
N PHE A 39 4.57 -4.43 -0.29
CA PHE A 39 3.60 -4.12 -1.34
C PHE A 39 2.82 -2.85 -1.00
N LYS A 40 2.61 -1.99 -1.99
CA LYS A 40 1.70 -0.85 -1.91
C LYS A 40 1.03 -0.68 -3.25
N SER A 41 -0.26 -0.95 -3.33
CA SER A 41 -0.99 -0.94 -4.60
C SER A 41 -0.87 0.37 -5.36
N GLN A 42 -0.99 1.50 -4.65
CA GLN A 42 -0.84 2.84 -5.21
C GLN A 42 -0.03 3.71 -4.27
N ASN A 43 0.98 4.40 -4.80
CA ASN A 43 1.71 5.45 -4.10
C ASN A 43 1.48 6.80 -4.79
N MET A 44 1.50 7.87 -4.01
CA MET A 44 1.52 9.24 -4.53
C MET A 44 2.79 9.90 -3.99
N ALA A 45 3.78 10.12 -4.87
CA ALA A 45 5.06 10.68 -4.48
C ALA A 45 5.77 11.34 -5.68
N LEU A 46 6.44 12.45 -5.44
CA LEU A 46 7.35 13.06 -6.41
C LEU A 46 8.64 12.27 -6.53
N ASN A 47 9.14 11.74 -5.40
CA ASN A 47 10.37 10.96 -5.36
C ASN A 47 10.10 9.51 -5.79
N SER A 48 10.73 9.11 -6.87
CA SER A 48 10.69 7.76 -7.42
C SER A 48 12.08 7.14 -7.49
N PHE A 49 12.11 5.88 -7.86
CA PHE A 49 13.31 5.08 -8.08
C PHE A 49 13.14 4.33 -9.38
N VAL A 50 14.22 4.18 -10.12
CA VAL A 50 14.26 3.37 -11.35
C VAL A 50 14.93 2.03 -11.02
N THR A 51 14.23 0.94 -11.28
CA THR A 51 14.74 -0.42 -11.08
C THR A 51 15.83 -0.76 -12.11
N ARG A 52 16.50 -1.89 -11.93
CA ARG A 52 17.51 -2.37 -12.91
C ARG A 52 16.95 -2.55 -14.31
N ASP A 53 15.67 -2.89 -14.40
CA ASP A 53 14.96 -3.10 -15.68
C ASP A 53 14.45 -1.80 -16.30
N GLY A 54 14.81 -0.64 -15.71
CA GLY A 54 14.40 0.67 -16.21
C GLY A 54 12.96 1.09 -15.86
N LEU A 55 12.30 0.37 -14.95
CA LEU A 55 10.92 0.61 -14.53
C LEU A 55 10.87 1.51 -13.30
N GLU A 56 9.85 2.38 -13.21
CA GLU A 56 9.74 3.39 -12.16
C GLU A 56 8.80 2.96 -11.04
N MET A 57 9.23 3.12 -9.78
CA MET A 57 8.44 2.80 -8.59
C MET A 57 8.63 3.83 -7.46
N GLY A 58 7.76 3.78 -6.45
CA GLY A 58 7.82 4.66 -5.29
C GLY A 58 9.01 4.37 -4.37
N ARG A 59 9.70 5.42 -3.92
CA ARG A 59 10.90 5.32 -3.07
C ARG A 59 10.65 4.61 -1.74
N ALA A 60 9.46 4.73 -1.15
CA ALA A 60 9.15 4.09 0.13
C ALA A 60 9.24 2.56 0.04
N GLN A 61 8.77 1.96 -1.04
CA GLN A 61 8.83 0.51 -1.25
C GLN A 61 10.25 0.02 -1.53
N VAL A 62 11.10 0.89 -2.08
CA VAL A 62 12.55 0.59 -2.22
C VAL A 62 13.21 0.43 -0.84
N VAL A 63 12.95 1.35 0.09
CA VAL A 63 13.47 1.26 1.46
C VAL A 63 12.97 0.00 2.16
N GLN A 64 11.72 -0.36 1.95
CA GLN A 64 11.13 -1.57 2.52
C GLN A 64 11.73 -2.85 1.90
N ALA A 65 12.00 -2.87 0.59
CA ALA A 65 12.69 -3.97 -0.08
C ALA A 65 14.13 -4.12 0.44
N GLN A 66 14.85 -3.01 0.60
CA GLN A 66 16.18 -3.00 1.22
C GLN A 66 16.17 -3.52 2.66
N ALA A 67 15.13 -3.17 3.46
CA ALA A 67 14.95 -3.71 4.80
C ALA A 67 14.72 -5.22 4.79
N ALA A 68 14.01 -5.76 3.80
CA ALA A 68 13.84 -7.19 3.56
C ALA A 68 15.10 -7.89 2.99
N GLY A 69 16.13 -7.13 2.58
CA GLY A 69 17.33 -7.68 1.96
C GLY A 69 17.15 -8.14 0.52
N ILE A 70 16.16 -7.60 -0.20
CA ILE A 70 15.86 -7.96 -1.59
C ILE A 70 15.99 -6.76 -2.53
N GLU A 71 16.20 -7.02 -3.81
CA GLU A 71 16.21 -5.98 -4.84
C GLU A 71 14.79 -5.39 -5.02
N PRO A 72 14.70 -4.08 -5.23
CA PRO A 72 13.43 -3.44 -5.57
C PRO A 72 12.87 -3.95 -6.89
N ASP A 73 11.57 -4.28 -6.88
CA ASP A 73 10.83 -4.80 -8.02
C ASP A 73 9.56 -3.96 -8.21
N VAL A 74 9.26 -3.56 -9.42
CA VAL A 74 8.11 -2.70 -9.74
C VAL A 74 6.77 -3.29 -9.28
N ARG A 75 6.67 -4.62 -9.19
CA ARG A 75 5.47 -5.32 -8.66
C ARG A 75 5.16 -4.94 -7.21
N MET A 76 6.14 -4.44 -6.46
CA MET A 76 5.94 -3.95 -5.09
C MET A 76 5.15 -2.64 -5.04
N ASN A 77 5.10 -1.88 -6.15
CA ASN A 77 4.30 -0.66 -6.26
C ASN A 77 3.78 -0.48 -7.70
N PRO A 78 2.73 -1.23 -8.08
CA PRO A 78 2.24 -1.25 -9.46
C PRO A 78 1.66 0.09 -9.94
N ILE A 79 1.14 0.93 -9.05
CA ILE A 79 0.59 2.24 -9.42
C ILE A 79 1.36 3.34 -8.69
N LEU A 80 1.97 4.24 -9.46
CA LEU A 80 2.62 5.44 -8.93
C LEU A 80 2.00 6.69 -9.57
N LEU A 81 1.57 7.62 -8.72
CA LEU A 81 1.08 8.93 -9.14
C LEU A 81 2.13 9.98 -8.78
N LYS A 82 2.60 10.74 -9.77
CA LYS A 82 3.49 11.88 -9.57
C LYS A 82 2.68 13.16 -9.80
N PRO A 83 2.34 13.90 -8.74
CA PRO A 83 1.66 15.19 -8.89
C PRO A 83 2.46 16.11 -9.82
N SER A 84 1.82 16.63 -10.88
CA SER A 84 2.47 17.49 -11.87
C SER A 84 1.88 18.90 -11.91
N SER A 85 0.72 19.09 -11.30
CA SER A 85 0.02 20.36 -11.16
C SER A 85 -1.00 20.26 -10.04
N ASP A 86 -1.65 21.37 -9.70
CA ASP A 86 -2.70 21.40 -8.67
C ASP A 86 -3.92 20.51 -9.00
N VAL A 87 -4.08 20.13 -10.26
CA VAL A 87 -5.27 19.40 -10.73
C VAL A 87 -4.99 18.05 -11.39
N GLY A 88 -3.71 17.63 -11.47
CA GLY A 88 -3.39 16.39 -12.19
C GLY A 88 -2.09 15.72 -11.76
N SER A 89 -1.94 14.48 -12.21
CA SER A 89 -0.75 13.67 -11.94
C SER A 89 -0.30 12.92 -13.20
N GLN A 90 0.99 12.68 -13.31
CA GLN A 90 1.50 11.66 -14.19
C GLN A 90 1.18 10.28 -13.59
N VAL A 91 0.51 9.45 -14.35
CA VAL A 91 0.11 8.10 -13.96
C VAL A 91 1.13 7.11 -14.51
N ILE A 92 1.72 6.32 -13.63
CA ILE A 92 2.67 5.27 -13.94
C ILE A 92 2.04 3.95 -13.50
N VAL A 93 2.00 2.97 -14.41
CA VAL A 93 1.42 1.64 -14.17
C VAL A 93 2.48 0.59 -14.49
N ASN A 94 2.79 -0.28 -13.53
CA ASN A 94 3.82 -1.31 -13.64
C ASN A 94 5.18 -0.74 -14.11
N GLY A 95 5.51 0.48 -13.64
CA GLY A 95 6.77 1.17 -13.92
C GLY A 95 6.80 1.95 -15.24
N GLU A 96 5.75 1.90 -16.05
CA GLU A 96 5.66 2.61 -17.32
C GLU A 96 4.70 3.80 -17.26
N VAL A 97 5.11 4.92 -17.85
CA VAL A 97 4.28 6.12 -17.93
C VAL A 97 3.07 5.88 -18.84
N ARG A 98 1.86 6.00 -18.31
CA ARG A 98 0.60 5.95 -19.07
C ARG A 98 0.15 7.32 -19.57
N GLY A 99 0.67 8.40 -18.99
CA GLY A 99 0.37 9.78 -19.40
C GLY A 99 0.02 10.71 -18.24
N GLN A 100 -0.35 11.94 -18.58
CA GLN A 100 -0.84 12.95 -17.65
C GLN A 100 -2.36 12.82 -17.53
N MET A 101 -2.89 12.89 -16.31
CA MET A 101 -4.30 12.69 -16.09
C MET A 101 -4.82 13.63 -15.00
N PRO A 102 -5.92 14.37 -15.27
CA PRO A 102 -6.61 15.12 -14.22
C PRO A 102 -7.14 14.19 -13.12
N ALA A 103 -7.14 14.66 -11.86
CA ALA A 103 -7.58 13.86 -10.73
C ALA A 103 -8.97 13.24 -10.93
N ALA A 104 -9.94 14.02 -11.45
CA ALA A 104 -11.30 13.53 -11.70
C ALA A 104 -11.34 12.39 -12.75
N ALA A 105 -10.48 12.43 -13.77
CA ALA A 105 -10.38 11.36 -14.76
C ALA A 105 -9.74 10.11 -14.16
N TYR A 106 -8.68 10.28 -13.35
CA TYR A 106 -8.04 9.19 -12.63
C TYR A 106 -9.01 8.48 -11.70
N PHE A 107 -9.81 9.22 -10.92
CA PHE A 107 -10.80 8.62 -10.01
C PHE A 107 -11.81 7.72 -10.77
N LYS A 108 -12.27 8.13 -11.93
CA LYS A 108 -13.19 7.31 -12.76
C LYS A 108 -12.53 6.03 -13.28
N MET A 109 -11.22 6.07 -13.54
CA MET A 109 -10.44 4.94 -14.06
C MET A 109 -9.90 4.02 -12.96
N LYS A 110 -9.84 4.49 -11.72
CA LYS A 110 -9.13 3.85 -10.60
C LYS A 110 -9.48 2.37 -10.43
N ARG A 111 -10.77 2.01 -10.51
CA ARG A 111 -11.23 0.61 -10.40
C ARG A 111 -10.76 -0.28 -11.55
N ALA A 112 -10.56 0.28 -12.73
CA ALA A 112 -10.07 -0.46 -13.89
C ALA A 112 -8.60 -0.91 -13.71
N LEU A 113 -7.87 -0.36 -12.73
CA LEU A 113 -6.51 -0.75 -12.38
C LEU A 113 -6.44 -1.96 -11.43
N ILE A 114 -7.57 -2.44 -10.90
CA ILE A 114 -7.60 -3.61 -9.99
C ILE A 114 -6.94 -4.86 -10.62
N PRO A 115 -7.19 -5.22 -11.89
CA PRO A 115 -6.51 -6.35 -12.50
C PRO A 115 -4.98 -6.23 -12.52
N GLU A 116 -4.47 -5.02 -12.79
CA GLU A 116 -3.01 -4.73 -12.77
C GLU A 116 -2.43 -4.90 -11.37
N ILE A 117 -3.13 -4.37 -10.36
CA ILE A 117 -2.74 -4.49 -8.94
C ILE A 117 -2.71 -5.96 -8.52
N LEU A 118 -3.76 -6.72 -8.84
CA LEU A 118 -3.85 -8.14 -8.46
C LEU A 118 -2.84 -9.01 -9.23
N SER A 119 -2.57 -8.70 -10.50
CA SER A 119 -1.54 -9.38 -11.28
C SER A 119 -0.16 -9.21 -10.63
N ALA A 120 0.22 -7.97 -10.30
CA ALA A 120 1.46 -7.66 -9.62
C ALA A 120 1.56 -8.36 -8.25
N TYR A 121 0.49 -8.27 -7.43
CA TYR A 121 0.42 -8.90 -6.12
C TYR A 121 0.55 -10.42 -6.20
N ASN A 122 -0.22 -11.08 -7.06
CA ASN A 122 -0.22 -12.54 -7.17
C ASN A 122 1.12 -13.05 -7.70
N SER A 123 1.71 -12.39 -8.72
CA SER A 123 3.04 -12.73 -9.21
C SER A 123 4.12 -12.57 -8.14
N LEU A 124 4.04 -11.53 -7.30
CA LEU A 124 4.95 -11.35 -6.17
C LEU A 124 4.74 -12.45 -5.11
N ALA A 125 3.48 -12.80 -4.82
CA ALA A 125 3.11 -13.83 -3.85
C ALA A 125 3.63 -15.25 -4.19
N GLU A 126 3.93 -15.52 -5.45
CA GLU A 126 4.54 -16.78 -5.88
C GLU A 126 6.03 -16.87 -5.51
N THR A 127 6.68 -15.74 -5.26
CA THR A 127 8.14 -15.66 -5.05
C THR A 127 8.55 -15.56 -3.58
N VAL A 128 7.62 -15.24 -2.69
CA VAL A 128 7.88 -14.97 -1.26
C VAL A 128 6.98 -15.78 -0.34
N ASP A 129 7.29 -15.77 0.95
CA ASP A 129 6.49 -16.43 1.99
C ASP A 129 5.53 -15.45 2.67
N ILE A 130 5.93 -14.17 2.77
CA ILE A 130 5.16 -13.11 3.42
C ILE A 130 5.18 -11.84 2.55
N ILE A 131 4.01 -11.21 2.41
CA ILE A 131 3.86 -9.88 1.83
C ILE A 131 3.42 -8.90 2.92
N VAL A 132 4.21 -7.83 3.13
CA VAL A 132 3.88 -6.72 4.02
C VAL A 132 3.27 -5.59 3.19
N ILE A 133 2.00 -5.32 3.41
CA ILE A 133 1.22 -4.36 2.62
C ILE A 133 1.14 -3.02 3.36
N GLU A 134 1.43 -1.92 2.67
CA GLU A 134 1.24 -0.57 3.18
C GLU A 134 -0.03 0.07 2.61
N GLY A 135 -0.92 0.54 3.48
CA GLY A 135 -2.07 1.37 3.10
C GLY A 135 -1.68 2.82 2.80
N ALA A 136 -2.63 3.63 2.35
CA ALA A 136 -2.44 5.03 2.01
C ALA A 136 -3.44 5.93 2.76
N GLY A 137 -2.97 7.04 3.37
CA GLY A 137 -3.83 7.93 4.14
C GLY A 137 -4.51 7.22 5.31
N SER A 138 -5.84 7.34 5.39
CA SER A 138 -6.69 6.68 6.39
C SER A 138 -7.79 5.86 5.71
N PRO A 139 -8.16 4.67 6.23
CA PRO A 139 -9.32 3.94 5.75
C PRO A 139 -10.66 4.62 6.11
N ALA A 140 -10.63 5.61 7.01
CA ALA A 140 -11.80 6.37 7.44
C ALA A 140 -12.18 7.51 6.48
N GLU A 141 -11.48 7.67 5.36
CA GLU A 141 -11.85 8.63 4.31
C GLU A 141 -13.08 8.11 3.53
N ILE A 142 -14.26 8.22 4.15
CA ILE A 142 -15.53 7.63 3.67
C ILE A 142 -15.96 8.14 2.29
N ASN A 143 -15.56 9.35 1.92
CA ASN A 143 -15.78 9.95 0.60
C ASN A 143 -15.01 9.24 -0.52
N LEU A 144 -13.96 8.47 -0.20
CA LEU A 144 -13.15 7.71 -1.16
C LEU A 144 -13.44 6.20 -1.13
N LYS A 145 -14.35 5.76 -0.25
CA LYS A 145 -14.60 4.33 0.06
C LYS A 145 -15.07 3.53 -1.16
N ALA A 146 -15.92 4.12 -2.02
CA ALA A 146 -16.48 3.40 -3.15
C ALA A 146 -15.43 2.91 -4.16
N ASP A 147 -14.33 3.63 -4.29
CA ASP A 147 -13.25 3.34 -5.24
C ASP A 147 -11.92 3.07 -4.52
N ASP A 148 -11.99 2.52 -3.31
CA ASP A 148 -10.81 2.21 -2.51
C ASP A 148 -10.05 0.98 -3.09
N ILE A 149 -8.84 1.23 -3.56
CA ILE A 149 -7.89 0.21 -4.05
C ILE A 149 -6.61 0.17 -3.19
N VAL A 150 -6.58 0.91 -2.06
CA VAL A 150 -5.34 1.14 -1.30
C VAL A 150 -5.43 0.74 0.19
N ASN A 151 -6.64 0.72 0.76
CA ASN A 151 -6.87 0.40 2.17
C ASN A 151 -7.78 -0.83 2.32
N MET A 152 -8.98 -0.67 2.88
CA MET A 152 -9.88 -1.81 3.13
C MET A 152 -10.35 -2.48 1.83
N GLY A 153 -10.44 -1.74 0.72
CA GLY A 153 -10.73 -2.31 -0.59
C GLY A 153 -9.65 -3.31 -1.02
N LEU A 154 -8.37 -2.95 -0.89
CA LEU A 154 -7.28 -3.89 -1.16
C LEU A 154 -7.24 -5.03 -0.16
N ALA A 155 -7.41 -4.73 1.15
CA ALA A 155 -7.39 -5.75 2.20
C ALA A 155 -8.38 -6.89 1.91
N ARG A 156 -9.60 -6.56 1.47
CA ARG A 156 -10.62 -7.53 1.04
C ARG A 156 -10.18 -8.36 -0.18
N LEU A 157 -9.61 -7.69 -1.20
CA LEU A 157 -9.23 -8.36 -2.45
C LEU A 157 -8.16 -9.43 -2.24
N VAL A 158 -7.28 -9.23 -1.26
CA VAL A 158 -6.15 -10.15 -0.98
C VAL A 158 -6.30 -10.92 0.34
N ASP A 159 -7.42 -10.74 1.04
CA ASP A 159 -7.72 -11.36 2.35
C ASP A 159 -6.63 -11.06 3.38
N ALA A 160 -6.26 -9.79 3.50
CA ALA A 160 -5.19 -9.34 4.39
C ALA A 160 -5.71 -8.94 5.77
N PRO A 161 -5.21 -9.51 6.87
CA PRO A 161 -5.40 -8.96 8.21
C PRO A 161 -4.77 -7.58 8.29
N VAL A 162 -5.42 -6.67 9.03
CA VAL A 162 -5.02 -5.26 9.11
C VAL A 162 -4.56 -4.89 10.51
N LEU A 163 -3.37 -4.27 10.59
CA LEU A 163 -2.88 -3.54 11.75
C LEU A 163 -3.18 -2.05 11.55
N LEU A 164 -3.94 -1.46 12.46
CA LEU A 164 -4.21 -0.02 12.45
C LEU A 164 -3.22 0.72 13.35
N ALA A 165 -2.42 1.60 12.75
CA ALA A 165 -1.43 2.43 13.43
C ALA A 165 -1.99 3.83 13.70
N GLY A 166 -1.78 4.34 14.92
CA GLY A 166 -2.07 5.72 15.31
C GLY A 166 -0.80 6.44 15.78
N ASP A 167 -0.77 7.76 15.57
CA ASP A 167 0.32 8.62 16.04
C ASP A 167 -0.01 9.17 17.42
N ILE A 168 0.73 8.73 18.45
CA ILE A 168 0.51 9.16 19.84
C ILE A 168 1.06 10.56 20.13
N ASP A 169 2.09 11.00 19.40
CA ASP A 169 2.80 12.26 19.69
C ASP A 169 1.92 13.48 19.40
N ARG A 170 0.97 13.36 18.47
CA ARG A 170 0.06 14.46 18.10
C ARG A 170 -1.13 14.61 19.03
N GLY A 171 -1.30 13.70 20.00
CA GLY A 171 -2.45 13.66 20.87
C GLY A 171 -3.72 13.11 20.22
N GLY A 172 -4.73 12.75 21.04
CA GLY A 172 -6.01 12.27 20.57
C GLY A 172 -6.00 10.89 19.90
N VAL A 173 -4.95 10.09 20.04
CA VAL A 173 -4.77 8.79 19.36
C VAL A 173 -5.93 7.84 19.59
N PHE A 174 -6.49 7.78 20.82
CA PHE A 174 -7.62 6.90 21.11
C PHE A 174 -8.88 7.32 20.36
N ALA A 175 -9.15 8.63 20.24
CA ALA A 175 -10.27 9.14 19.45
C ALA A 175 -10.06 8.83 17.95
N GLN A 176 -8.84 8.94 17.44
CA GLN A 176 -8.51 8.61 16.07
C GLN A 176 -8.68 7.11 15.79
N LEU A 177 -8.20 6.23 16.67
CA LEU A 177 -8.35 4.78 16.53
C LEU A 177 -9.83 4.40 16.59
N TYR A 178 -10.56 4.84 17.62
CA TYR A 178 -11.98 4.57 17.79
C TYR A 178 -12.80 5.10 16.61
N GLY A 179 -12.61 6.37 16.23
CA GLY A 179 -13.32 6.98 15.11
C GLY A 179 -13.02 6.29 13.78
N THR A 180 -11.77 5.89 13.54
CA THR A 180 -11.41 5.13 12.33
C THR A 180 -12.16 3.80 12.28
N VAL A 181 -12.13 3.03 13.36
CA VAL A 181 -12.83 1.73 13.44
C VAL A 181 -14.34 1.90 13.32
N ALA A 182 -14.92 2.90 14.01
CA ALA A 182 -16.36 3.16 13.98
C ALA A 182 -16.91 3.54 12.59
N LEU A 183 -16.06 4.09 11.71
CA LEU A 183 -16.41 4.45 10.33
C LEU A 183 -16.22 3.29 9.33
N LEU A 184 -15.61 2.19 9.75
CA LEU A 184 -15.48 0.98 8.92
C LEU A 184 -16.77 0.15 9.01
N GLU A 185 -17.03 -0.65 7.97
CA GLU A 185 -18.13 -1.63 8.03
C GLU A 185 -17.77 -2.75 9.00
N LEU A 186 -18.74 -3.15 9.83
CA LEU A 186 -18.56 -4.21 10.84
C LEU A 186 -18.07 -5.53 10.23
N SER A 187 -18.45 -5.83 8.99
CA SER A 187 -17.99 -7.01 8.24
C SER A 187 -16.48 -7.01 7.93
N LEU A 188 -15.79 -5.88 8.16
CA LEU A 188 -14.35 -5.72 7.93
C LEU A 188 -13.54 -5.75 9.22
N ILE A 189 -14.20 -5.75 10.36
CA ILE A 189 -13.56 -5.69 11.67
C ILE A 189 -13.52 -7.10 12.23
N HIS A 190 -12.36 -7.75 12.16
CA HIS A 190 -12.05 -8.93 12.94
C HIS A 190 -11.38 -8.46 14.23
N ILE A 191 -12.11 -8.47 15.33
CA ILE A 191 -11.56 -8.25 16.66
C ILE A 191 -11.08 -9.62 17.14
N SER A 192 -9.76 -9.83 17.15
CA SER A 192 -9.18 -10.95 17.91
C SER A 192 -9.14 -10.54 19.38
N GLU A 193 -9.85 -11.25 20.23
CA GLU A 193 -9.71 -11.18 21.69
C GLU A 193 -8.33 -11.66 22.13
#